data_bdad40018837e5e9aa6862b647a36361
#
_entry.id   bdad40018837e5e9aa6862b647a36361
#
_cell.length_a   1.000
_cell.length_b   1.000
_cell.length_c   1.000
_cell.angle_alpha   90.00
_cell.angle_beta   90.00
_cell.angle_gamma   90.00
#
_symmetry.space_group_name_H-M   'P 1'
#
loop_
_entity.id
_entity.type
_entity.pdbx_description
1 polymer ?
#
loop_
_entity_poly.entity_id
_entity_poly.type
_entity_poly.pdbx_seq_one_letter_code
_entity_poly.pdbx_strand_id
1 'polypeptide(L)'
;MCLMSMPLSAQVRRMCIENPARNNHMTYVNVYEYDFVDVQPQFPGGERALMNYINETREYPYHAYHNRIQGRVVCSFIVNTDGSIVNVQVIKGVEESLNREAVRVISHMPKWKVGRIGGEVVPVHCILPIAFRR
;
A
#
# COMPACT_ATOMS: atom_id res chain seq x y z
N MET A 1 18.10 1.80 10.42
CA MET A 1 17.96 2.95 9.50
C MET A 1 17.68 4.21 10.29
N CYS A 2 18.30 5.29 9.89
CA CYS A 2 18.15 6.56 10.60
C CYS A 2 17.30 7.52 9.78
N LEU A 3 16.06 7.79 10.22
CA LEU A 3 15.18 8.74 9.56
C LEU A 3 15.68 10.19 9.67
N MET A 4 16.56 10.44 10.61
CA MET A 4 17.11 11.79 10.83
C MET A 4 17.99 12.24 9.67
N SER A 5 18.50 11.32 8.87
CA SER A 5 19.30 11.66 7.69
C SER A 5 18.43 12.04 6.48
N MET A 6 17.11 11.83 6.55
CA MET A 6 16.19 12.15 5.46
C MET A 6 15.67 13.58 5.60
N PRO A 7 15.58 14.32 4.49
CA PRO A 7 14.93 15.62 4.55
C PRO A 7 13.43 15.45 4.84
N LEU A 8 12.85 16.42 5.54
CA LEU A 8 11.43 16.38 5.90
C LEU A 8 10.55 16.22 4.64
N SER A 9 10.94 16.82 3.53
CA SER A 9 10.19 16.72 2.27
C SER A 9 10.11 15.31 1.72
N ALA A 10 11.03 14.40 2.13
CA ALA A 10 11.00 12.99 1.74
C ALA A 10 10.14 12.15 2.69
N GLN A 11 9.76 12.69 3.86
CA GLN A 11 8.98 12.02 4.89
C GLN A 11 7.50 12.40 4.84
N VAL A 12 7.20 13.55 4.26
CA VAL A 12 5.85 14.10 4.15
C VAL A 12 5.66 14.60 2.73
N ARG A 13 4.57 14.19 2.09
CA ARG A 13 4.21 14.66 0.75
C ARG A 13 2.84 15.31 0.77
N ARG A 14 2.70 16.37 -0.01
CA ARG A 14 1.41 17.00 -0.21
C ARG A 14 0.74 16.34 -1.40
N MET A 15 -0.35 15.62 -1.17
CA MET A 15 -1.02 14.84 -2.22
C MET A 15 -2.51 15.10 -2.22
N CYS A 16 -3.10 14.98 -3.40
CA CYS A 16 -4.54 15.06 -3.57
C CYS A 16 -5.11 13.64 -3.51
N ILE A 17 -5.85 13.35 -2.44
CA ILE A 17 -6.46 12.03 -2.24
C ILE A 17 -7.90 12.18 -1.76
N GLU A 18 -8.65 11.09 -1.80
CA GLU A 18 -10.00 11.07 -1.24
C GLU A 18 -9.95 11.41 0.25
N ASN A 19 -10.87 12.27 0.68
CA ASN A 19 -10.92 12.70 2.08
C ASN A 19 -12.21 12.21 2.72
N PRO A 20 -12.14 11.20 3.61
CA PRO A 20 -13.33 10.63 4.25
C PRO A 20 -14.11 11.68 5.07
N ALA A 21 -13.41 12.66 5.63
CA ALA A 21 -14.07 13.73 6.41
C ALA A 21 -14.88 14.69 5.52
N ARG A 22 -14.73 14.60 4.20
CA ARG A 22 -15.41 15.47 3.24
C ARG A 22 -16.13 14.66 2.16
N ASN A 23 -16.84 13.62 2.56
CA ASN A 23 -17.60 12.74 1.67
C ASN A 23 -16.74 12.19 0.53
N ASN A 24 -15.50 11.88 0.83
CA ASN A 24 -14.52 11.33 -0.14
C ASN A 24 -14.21 12.27 -1.31
N HIS A 25 -14.46 13.56 -1.16
CA HIS A 25 -13.99 14.51 -2.16
C HIS A 25 -12.47 14.56 -2.16
N MET A 26 -11.89 14.75 -3.35
CA MET A 26 -10.44 14.88 -3.49
C MET A 26 -9.95 16.16 -2.84
N THR A 27 -9.03 16.05 -1.91
CA THR A 27 -8.42 17.20 -1.24
C THR A 27 -6.92 17.01 -1.13
N TYR A 28 -6.20 18.14 -1.05
CA TYR A 28 -4.77 18.10 -0.80
C TYR A 28 -4.52 17.95 0.70
N VAL A 29 -3.77 16.91 1.05
CA VAL A 29 -3.43 16.62 2.45
C VAL A 29 -1.97 16.21 2.53
N ASN A 30 -1.42 16.27 3.74
CA ASN A 30 -0.09 15.72 3.99
C ASN A 30 -0.19 14.21 4.11
N VAL A 31 0.61 13.49 3.32
CA VAL A 31 0.73 12.03 3.37
C VAL A 31 2.12 11.72 3.91
N TYR A 32 2.18 10.88 4.93
CA TYR A 32 3.41 10.60 5.66
C TYR A 32 3.98 9.25 5.23
N GLU A 33 5.31 9.13 5.23
CA GLU A 33 5.96 7.87 4.95
C GLU A 33 5.80 6.89 6.10
N TYR A 34 5.73 5.60 5.77
CA TYR A 34 5.50 4.53 6.74
C TYR A 34 6.48 4.56 7.91
N ASP A 35 7.77 4.80 7.62
CA ASP A 35 8.82 4.78 8.65
C ASP A 35 8.84 6.05 9.49
N PHE A 36 8.11 7.08 9.10
CA PHE A 36 8.13 8.36 9.80
C PHE A 36 7.08 8.46 10.90
N VAL A 37 5.97 7.73 10.78
CA VAL A 37 4.85 7.84 11.73
C VAL A 37 5.14 7.10 13.03
N ASP A 38 4.52 7.56 14.12
CA ASP A 38 4.70 6.95 15.45
C ASP A 38 4.00 5.59 15.54
N VAL A 39 2.79 5.51 15.01
CA VAL A 39 2.01 4.28 14.96
C VAL A 39 1.80 3.95 13.49
N GLN A 40 2.39 2.86 13.05
CA GLN A 40 2.31 2.44 11.65
C GLN A 40 0.96 1.81 11.36
N PRO A 41 0.39 2.05 10.16
CA PRO A 41 -0.82 1.36 9.76
C PRO A 41 -0.57 -0.14 9.68
N GLN A 42 -1.60 -0.92 9.96
CA GLN A 42 -1.46 -2.37 10.04
C GLN A 42 -2.66 -3.07 9.42
N PHE A 43 -2.39 -4.12 8.65
CA PHE A 43 -3.45 -5.00 8.15
C PHE A 43 -4.18 -5.64 9.34
N PRO A 44 -5.52 -5.79 9.28
CA PRO A 44 -6.26 -6.41 10.39
C PRO A 44 -5.71 -7.80 10.69
N GLY A 45 -5.29 -8.02 11.94
CA GLY A 45 -4.67 -9.27 12.36
C GLY A 45 -3.16 -9.32 12.20
N GLY A 46 -2.54 -8.25 11.66
CA GLY A 46 -1.10 -8.11 11.59
C GLY A 46 -0.48 -8.71 10.34
N GLU A 47 0.84 -8.83 10.34
CA GLU A 47 1.61 -9.26 9.17
C GLU A 47 1.27 -10.67 8.71
N ARG A 48 1.06 -11.60 9.63
CA ARG A 48 0.68 -12.97 9.26
C ARG A 48 -0.66 -12.99 8.52
N ALA A 49 -1.63 -12.22 9.01
CA ALA A 49 -2.94 -12.13 8.36
C ALA A 49 -2.81 -11.51 6.98
N LEU A 50 -1.93 -10.53 6.82
CA LEU A 50 -1.65 -9.92 5.51
C LEU A 50 -1.10 -10.96 4.54
N MET A 51 -0.12 -11.75 4.97
CA MET A 51 0.46 -12.79 4.12
C MET A 51 -0.56 -13.85 3.74
N ASN A 52 -1.42 -14.25 4.69
CA ASN A 52 -2.49 -15.21 4.41
C ASN A 52 -3.48 -14.62 3.40
N TYR A 53 -3.85 -13.36 3.56
CA TYR A 53 -4.74 -12.69 2.62
C TYR A 53 -4.17 -12.71 1.21
N ILE A 54 -2.90 -12.35 1.07
CA ILE A 54 -2.24 -12.32 -0.24
C ILE A 54 -2.23 -13.71 -0.86
N ASN A 55 -1.84 -14.73 -0.08
CA ASN A 55 -1.75 -16.10 -0.59
C ASN A 55 -3.11 -16.66 -1.01
N GLU A 56 -4.17 -16.29 -0.30
CA GLU A 56 -5.53 -16.75 -0.61
C GLU A 56 -6.17 -15.98 -1.77
N THR A 57 -5.82 -14.72 -1.93
CA THR A 57 -6.47 -13.82 -2.89
C THR A 57 -5.76 -13.79 -4.23
N ARG A 58 -4.42 -13.92 -4.21
CA ARG A 58 -3.61 -13.83 -5.42
C ARG A 58 -3.91 -14.97 -6.38
N GLU A 59 -4.24 -14.64 -7.61
CA GLU A 59 -4.42 -15.62 -8.68
C GLU A 59 -3.27 -15.45 -9.67
N TYR A 60 -2.55 -16.52 -9.94
CA TYR A 60 -1.46 -16.48 -10.92
C TYR A 60 -2.09 -16.40 -12.31
N PRO A 61 -1.85 -15.35 -13.10
CA PRO A 61 -2.42 -15.26 -14.43
C PRO A 61 -1.96 -16.44 -15.31
N TYR A 62 -2.91 -17.04 -16.04
CA TYR A 62 -2.66 -18.24 -16.84
C TYR A 62 -1.45 -18.07 -17.78
N HIS A 63 -1.45 -16.99 -18.54
CA HIS A 63 -0.38 -16.71 -19.49
C HIS A 63 0.98 -16.64 -18.82
N ALA A 64 1.09 -15.91 -17.71
CA ALA A 64 2.34 -15.77 -17.00
C ALA A 64 2.81 -17.10 -16.40
N TYR A 65 1.87 -17.87 -15.84
CA TYR A 65 2.19 -19.18 -15.26
C TYR A 65 2.76 -20.13 -16.30
N HIS A 66 2.09 -20.24 -17.43
CA HIS A 66 2.51 -21.18 -18.49
C HIS A 66 3.75 -20.74 -19.25
N ASN A 67 4.05 -19.46 -19.24
CA ASN A 67 5.28 -18.95 -19.85
C ASN A 67 6.41 -18.76 -18.84
N ARG A 68 6.24 -19.30 -17.62
CA ARG A 68 7.26 -19.28 -16.56
C ARG A 68 7.70 -17.87 -16.19
N ILE A 69 6.79 -16.92 -16.30
CA ILE A 69 7.04 -15.54 -15.89
C ILE A 69 6.77 -15.43 -14.40
N GLN A 70 7.79 -15.06 -13.63
CA GLN A 70 7.67 -14.93 -12.18
C GLN A 70 8.50 -13.75 -11.70
N GLY A 71 8.25 -13.31 -10.48
CA GLY A 71 8.96 -12.20 -9.89
C GLY A 71 8.10 -11.49 -8.85
N ARG A 72 8.59 -10.35 -8.39
CA ARG A 72 7.90 -9.54 -7.38
C ARG A 72 7.46 -8.23 -7.99
N VAL A 73 6.17 -7.97 -7.91
CA VAL A 73 5.61 -6.66 -8.29
C VAL A 73 5.61 -5.79 -7.05
N VAL A 74 6.36 -4.70 -7.07
CA VAL A 74 6.43 -3.78 -5.93
C VAL A 74 5.39 -2.68 -6.16
N CYS A 75 4.46 -2.57 -5.23
CA CYS A 75 3.37 -1.60 -5.30
C CYS A 75 3.45 -0.62 -4.15
N SER A 76 2.91 0.57 -4.37
CA SER A 76 2.69 1.54 -3.31
C SER A 76 1.19 1.82 -3.19
N PHE A 77 0.78 2.22 -2.00
CA PHE A 77 -0.59 2.63 -1.74
C PHE A 77 -0.61 3.52 -0.50
N ILE A 78 -1.75 4.14 -0.27
CA ILE A 78 -1.93 5.00 0.89
C ILE A 78 -3.02 4.40 1.77
N VAL A 79 -2.72 4.23 3.06
CA VAL A 79 -3.72 3.90 4.07
C VAL A 79 -4.31 5.21 4.55
N ASN A 80 -5.55 5.47 4.17
CA ASN A 80 -6.21 6.73 4.47
C ASN A 80 -6.64 6.81 5.95
N THR A 81 -7.15 7.95 6.33
CA THR A 81 -7.54 8.21 7.73
C THR A 81 -8.71 7.36 8.22
N ASP A 82 -9.47 6.78 7.30
CA ASP A 82 -10.53 5.81 7.64
C ASP A 82 -10.08 4.35 7.50
N GLY A 83 -8.80 4.12 7.18
CA GLY A 83 -8.26 2.79 6.95
C GLY A 83 -8.40 2.28 5.53
N SER A 84 -9.09 3.00 4.66
CA SER A 84 -9.26 2.59 3.27
C SER A 84 -7.94 2.67 2.50
N ILE A 85 -7.81 1.82 1.48
CA ILE A 85 -6.62 1.76 0.62
C ILE A 85 -6.90 2.58 -0.63
N VAL A 86 -6.06 3.58 -0.88
CA VAL A 86 -6.22 4.47 -2.04
C VAL A 86 -4.88 4.62 -2.77
N ASN A 87 -4.92 5.13 -3.98
CA ASN A 87 -3.74 5.44 -4.81
C ASN A 87 -2.81 4.24 -4.97
N VAL A 88 -3.36 3.10 -5.33
CA VAL A 88 -2.56 1.90 -5.59
C VAL A 88 -1.79 2.08 -6.90
N GLN A 89 -0.47 1.92 -6.84
CA GLN A 89 0.40 2.10 -8.00
C GLN A 89 1.47 1.03 -8.03
N VAL A 90 1.88 0.64 -9.24
CA VAL A 90 3.03 -0.25 -9.42
C VAL A 90 4.29 0.63 -9.50
N ILE A 91 5.22 0.43 -8.55
CA ILE A 91 6.50 1.14 -8.54
C ILE A 91 7.51 0.39 -9.39
N LYS A 92 7.54 -0.93 -9.27
CA LYS A 92 8.44 -1.78 -10.03
C LYS A 92 7.67 -3.00 -10.51
N GLY A 93 7.42 -3.07 -11.81
CA GLY A 93 6.65 -4.15 -12.41
C GLY A 93 7.53 -5.28 -12.91
N VAL A 94 6.88 -6.37 -13.29
CA VAL A 94 7.51 -7.54 -13.90
C VAL A 94 6.96 -7.73 -15.30
N GLU A 95 5.65 -7.95 -15.39
CA GLU A 95 4.96 -8.16 -16.65
C GLU A 95 3.52 -7.69 -16.44
N GLU A 96 2.86 -7.26 -17.50
CA GLU A 96 1.58 -6.56 -17.39
C GLU A 96 0.51 -7.33 -16.64
N SER A 97 0.37 -8.65 -16.91
CA SER A 97 -0.67 -9.44 -16.24
C SER A 97 -0.38 -9.61 -14.75
N LEU A 98 0.89 -9.76 -14.36
CA LEU A 98 1.30 -9.83 -12.96
C LEU A 98 1.08 -8.48 -12.29
N ASN A 99 1.40 -7.39 -12.98
CA ASN A 99 1.21 -6.05 -12.44
C ASN A 99 -0.26 -5.77 -12.14
N ARG A 100 -1.15 -6.12 -13.07
CA ARG A 100 -2.60 -5.95 -12.87
C ARG A 100 -3.12 -6.78 -11.71
N GLU A 101 -2.64 -8.02 -11.60
CA GLU A 101 -3.08 -8.89 -10.51
C GLU A 101 -2.63 -8.35 -9.15
N ALA A 102 -1.41 -7.84 -9.05
CA ALA A 102 -0.91 -7.24 -7.81
C ALA A 102 -1.78 -6.06 -7.39
N VAL A 103 -2.13 -5.19 -8.33
CA VAL A 103 -3.02 -4.05 -8.06
C VAL A 103 -4.40 -4.53 -7.61
N ARG A 104 -4.94 -5.57 -8.25
CA ARG A 104 -6.24 -6.14 -7.87
C ARG A 104 -6.22 -6.64 -6.42
N VAL A 105 -5.19 -7.40 -6.06
CA VAL A 105 -5.06 -7.95 -4.70
C VAL A 105 -5.04 -6.83 -3.65
N ILE A 106 -4.24 -5.80 -3.89
CA ILE A 106 -4.12 -4.69 -2.95
C ILE A 106 -5.41 -3.87 -2.89
N SER A 107 -6.03 -3.63 -4.04
CA SER A 107 -7.23 -2.79 -4.13
C SER A 107 -8.45 -3.43 -3.43
N HIS A 108 -8.45 -4.74 -3.23
CA HIS A 108 -9.55 -5.45 -2.58
C HIS A 108 -9.30 -5.72 -1.09
N MET A 109 -8.26 -5.19 -0.52
CA MET A 109 -7.96 -5.36 0.90
C MET A 109 -9.04 -4.76 1.78
N PRO A 110 -9.31 -5.37 2.96
CA PRO A 110 -10.16 -4.73 3.95
C PRO A 110 -9.51 -3.47 4.50
N LYS A 111 -10.26 -2.69 5.26
CA LYS A 111 -9.71 -1.51 5.89
C LYS A 111 -8.61 -1.88 6.86
N TRP A 112 -7.52 -1.12 6.82
CA TRP A 112 -6.39 -1.29 7.70
C TRP A 112 -6.60 -0.52 9.01
N LYS A 113 -5.85 -0.89 10.05
CA LYS A 113 -5.71 -0.04 11.21
C LYS A 113 -4.94 1.21 10.80
N VAL A 114 -5.41 2.36 11.24
CA VAL A 114 -4.86 3.65 10.78
C VAL A 114 -3.52 3.96 11.39
N GLY A 115 -2.71 4.75 10.67
CA GLY A 115 -1.46 5.26 11.19
C GLY A 115 -1.68 6.55 11.97
N ARG A 116 -0.75 6.85 12.88
CA ARG A 116 -0.82 8.04 13.72
C ARG A 116 0.54 8.70 13.87
N ILE A 117 0.50 10.01 13.99
CA ILE A 117 1.67 10.77 14.37
C ILE A 117 1.24 11.81 15.42
N GLY A 118 1.95 11.84 16.56
CA GLY A 118 1.56 12.72 17.66
C GLY A 118 0.15 12.47 18.18
N GLY A 119 -0.35 11.23 18.09
CA GLY A 119 -1.70 10.85 18.49
C GLY A 119 -2.77 11.17 17.45
N GLU A 120 -2.43 11.84 16.37
CA GLU A 120 -3.36 12.23 15.33
C GLU A 120 -3.35 11.21 14.18
N VAL A 121 -4.54 10.82 13.71
CA VAL A 121 -4.68 9.91 12.57
C VAL A 121 -4.26 10.64 11.29
N VAL A 122 -3.36 10.01 10.52
CA VAL A 122 -2.83 10.61 9.28
C VAL A 122 -2.84 9.58 8.16
N PRO A 123 -2.92 10.05 6.88
CA PRO A 123 -2.72 9.15 5.74
C PRO A 123 -1.25 8.74 5.66
N VAL A 124 -1.00 7.45 5.36
CA VAL A 124 0.35 6.91 5.34
C VAL A 124 0.63 6.19 4.03
N HIS A 125 1.76 6.52 3.41
CA HIS A 125 2.24 5.90 2.18
C HIS A 125 2.98 4.62 2.54
N CYS A 126 2.56 3.51 1.94
CA CYS A 126 3.11 2.18 2.20
C CYS A 126 3.61 1.55 0.92
N ILE A 127 4.58 0.66 1.04
CA ILE A 127 5.13 -0.12 -0.09
C ILE A 127 5.01 -1.59 0.26
N LEU A 128 4.52 -2.38 -0.70
CA LEU A 128 4.29 -3.81 -0.49
C LEU A 128 4.64 -4.58 -1.76
N PRO A 129 5.54 -5.56 -1.69
CA PRO A 129 5.80 -6.45 -2.82
C PRO A 129 4.78 -7.60 -2.83
N ILE A 130 4.32 -7.95 -4.03
CA ILE A 130 3.49 -9.13 -4.26
C ILE A 130 4.31 -10.11 -5.08
N ALA A 131 4.62 -11.26 -4.51
CA ALA A 131 5.47 -12.26 -5.16
C ALA A 131 4.64 -13.23 -5.97
N PHE A 132 5.14 -13.54 -7.18
CA PHE A 132 4.58 -14.56 -8.06
C PHE A 132 5.65 -15.61 -8.31
N ARG A 133 5.43 -16.80 -7.78
CA ARG A 133 6.35 -17.93 -7.93
C ARG A 133 5.58 -19.18 -8.33
N ARG A 134 6.19 -19.95 -9.23
CA ARG A 134 5.63 -21.24 -9.64
C ARG A 134 6.02 -22.32 -8.66
#